data_d7b17b29029fe7322bd473170f6c2b5c
#
_entry.id   d7b17b29029fe7322bd473170f6c2b5c
#
_cell.length_a   1.000
_cell.length_b   1.000
_cell.length_c   1.000
_cell.angle_alpha   90.00
_cell.angle_beta   90.00
_cell.angle_gamma   90.00
#
_symmetry.space_group_name_H-M   'P 1'
#
loop_
_entity.id
_entity.type
_entity.pdbx_description
1 polymer ?
#
loop_
_entity_poly.entity_id
_entity_poly.type
_entity_poly.pdbx_seq_one_letter_code
_entity_poly.pdbx_strand_id
1 'polypeptide(L)'
;MTNSEKIKMVIEEIKTIYPNKMVLNATQTARIIGISLRTFSRIITNEEWNKLPPFRSEEQKRKDGMKSTKYQFNIFDIAEFLAKN
;
A
#
# COMPACT_ATOMS: atom_id res chain seq x y z
N MET A 1 -2.58 -21.35 11.90
CA MET A 1 -3.07 -20.68 10.69
C MET A 1 -1.93 -20.58 9.68
N THR A 2 -2.13 -21.04 8.45
CA THR A 2 -1.12 -20.97 7.40
C THR A 2 -1.02 -19.56 6.83
N ASN A 3 0.10 -19.25 6.16
CA ASN A 3 0.26 -17.95 5.50
C ASN A 3 -0.81 -17.73 4.42
N SER A 4 -1.19 -18.80 3.71
CA SER A 4 -2.25 -18.72 2.70
C SER A 4 -3.60 -18.30 3.30
N GLU A 5 -3.93 -18.82 4.46
CA GLU A 5 -5.16 -18.46 5.17
C GLU A 5 -5.13 -17.01 5.64
N LYS A 6 -3.99 -16.56 6.16
CA LYS A 6 -3.81 -15.16 6.57
C LYS A 6 -3.95 -14.21 5.39
N ILE A 7 -3.32 -14.55 4.27
CA ILE A 7 -3.40 -13.75 3.04
C ILE A 7 -4.86 -13.62 2.60
N LYS A 8 -5.59 -14.72 2.58
CA LYS A 8 -7.00 -14.74 2.19
C LYS A 8 -7.84 -13.87 3.12
N MET A 9 -7.62 -13.96 4.43
CA MET A 9 -8.34 -13.16 5.40
C MET A 9 -8.08 -11.66 5.23
N VAL A 10 -6.83 -11.28 5.01
CA VAL A 10 -6.46 -9.88 4.78
C VAL A 10 -7.10 -9.35 3.51
N ILE A 11 -7.09 -10.15 2.43
CA ILE A 11 -7.74 -9.76 1.17
C ILE A 11 -9.25 -9.52 1.39
N GLU A 12 -9.92 -10.38 2.13
CA GLU A 12 -11.34 -10.21 2.44
C GLU A 12 -11.60 -8.94 3.24
N GLU A 13 -10.73 -8.62 4.22
CA GLU A 13 -10.81 -7.37 4.97
C GLU A 13 -10.64 -6.15 4.08
N ILE A 14 -9.65 -6.19 3.18
CA ILE A 14 -9.42 -5.10 2.24
C ILE A 14 -10.64 -4.90 1.35
N LYS A 15 -11.21 -5.97 0.84
CA LYS A 15 -12.41 -5.90 -0.01
C LYS A 15 -13.64 -5.40 0.74
N THR A 16 -13.70 -5.60 2.03
CA THR A 16 -14.77 -5.05 2.88
C THR A 16 -14.66 -3.53 2.98
N ILE A 17 -13.44 -3.01 3.12
CA ILE A 17 -13.19 -1.58 3.26
C ILE A 17 -13.19 -0.87 1.89
N TYR A 18 -12.60 -1.50 0.89
CA TYR A 18 -12.46 -0.95 -0.47
C TYR A 18 -12.99 -1.96 -1.50
N PRO A 19 -14.33 -2.10 -1.62
CA PRO A 19 -14.92 -3.05 -2.56
C PRO A 19 -14.58 -2.68 -4.01
N ASN A 20 -14.38 -3.71 -4.83
CA ASN A 20 -14.08 -3.58 -6.26
C ASN A 20 -12.74 -2.92 -6.59
N LYS A 21 -11.81 -2.84 -5.63
CA LYS A 21 -10.48 -2.30 -5.88
C LYS A 21 -9.44 -3.41 -5.79
N MET A 22 -8.60 -3.50 -6.83
CA MET A 22 -7.46 -4.42 -6.86
C MET A 22 -6.15 -3.69 -6.56
N VAL A 23 -6.14 -2.36 -6.67
CA VAL A 23 -4.98 -1.51 -6.45
C VAL A 23 -5.38 -0.38 -5.52
N LEU A 24 -4.56 -0.12 -4.51
CA LEU A 24 -4.77 0.95 -3.54
C LEU A 24 -3.69 2.02 -3.69
N ASN A 25 -4.05 3.26 -3.36
CA ASN A 25 -3.10 4.37 -3.32
C ASN A 25 -2.36 4.40 -1.97
N ALA A 26 -1.44 5.38 -1.81
CA ALA A 26 -0.65 5.52 -0.58
C ALA A 26 -1.52 5.70 0.66
N THR A 27 -2.54 6.57 0.59
CA THR A 27 -3.45 6.84 1.71
C THR A 27 -4.19 5.59 2.15
N GLN A 28 -4.76 4.87 1.18
CA GLN A 28 -5.52 3.65 1.44
C GLN A 28 -4.62 2.55 2.00
N THR A 29 -3.43 2.38 1.42
CA THR A 29 -2.46 1.38 1.87
C THR A 29 -1.99 1.68 3.29
N ALA A 30 -1.64 2.92 3.59
CA ALA A 30 -1.22 3.33 4.92
C ALA A 30 -2.28 2.99 5.96
N ARG A 31 -3.55 3.22 5.63
CA ARG A 31 -4.68 2.89 6.50
C ARG A 31 -4.77 1.40 6.77
N ILE A 32 -4.59 0.57 5.74
CA ILE A 32 -4.66 -0.89 5.87
C ILE A 32 -3.51 -1.43 6.73
N ILE A 33 -2.28 -0.95 6.51
CA ILE A 33 -1.12 -1.44 7.26
C ILE A 33 -0.97 -0.74 8.62
N GLY A 34 -1.81 0.25 8.92
CA GLY A 34 -1.88 0.87 10.25
C GLY A 34 -0.84 1.93 10.54
N ILE A 35 -0.39 2.66 9.52
CA ILE A 35 0.56 3.77 9.70
C ILE A 35 -0.05 5.08 9.21
N SER A 36 0.47 6.21 9.72
CA SER A 36 0.06 7.53 9.25
C SER A 36 0.72 7.86 7.91
N LEU A 37 0.16 8.82 7.18
CA LEU A 37 0.78 9.30 5.95
C LEU A 37 2.15 9.93 6.22
N ARG A 38 2.32 10.54 7.38
CA ARG A 38 3.60 11.12 7.79
C ARG A 38 4.66 10.03 7.93
N THR A 39 4.31 8.92 8.57
CA THR A 39 5.19 7.75 8.69
C THR A 39 5.49 7.14 7.32
N PHE A 40 4.46 7.02 6.47
CA PHE A 40 4.62 6.53 5.11
C PHE A 40 5.64 7.38 4.33
N SER A 41 5.48 8.72 4.37
CA SER A 41 6.40 9.64 3.68
C SER A 41 7.83 9.52 4.20
N ARG A 42 7.99 9.33 5.51
CA ARG A 42 9.31 9.15 6.12
C ARG A 42 9.98 7.86 5.63
N ILE A 43 9.21 6.77 5.54
CA ILE A 43 9.71 5.49 5.04
C ILE A 43 10.19 5.63 3.60
N ILE A 44 9.43 6.32 2.76
CA ILE A 44 9.79 6.58 1.36
C ILE A 44 11.07 7.43 1.28
N THR A 45 11.13 8.51 2.05
CA THR A 45 12.28 9.42 2.06
C THR A 45 13.56 8.72 2.51
N ASN A 46 13.45 7.85 3.51
CA ASN A 46 14.58 7.12 4.08
C ASN A 46 14.88 5.82 3.34
N GLU A 47 14.12 5.52 2.28
CA GLU A 47 14.27 4.30 1.48
C GLU A 47 14.22 3.01 2.32
N GLU A 48 13.33 2.99 3.32
CA GLU A 48 13.14 1.85 4.20
C GLU A 48 12.12 0.86 3.57
N TRP A 49 12.45 0.33 2.39
CA TRP A 49 11.54 -0.47 1.57
C TRP A 49 11.02 -1.73 2.24
N ASN A 50 11.75 -2.27 3.20
CA ASN A 50 11.32 -3.44 3.96
C ASN A 50 10.11 -3.17 4.86
N LYS A 51 9.77 -1.91 5.09
CA LYS A 51 8.63 -1.51 5.92
C LYS A 51 7.35 -1.29 5.13
N LEU A 52 7.40 -1.47 3.81
CA LEU A 52 6.24 -1.32 2.92
C LEU A 52 6.08 -2.54 2.02
N PRO A 53 4.84 -2.83 1.59
CA PRO A 53 4.61 -3.83 0.53
C PRO A 53 5.26 -3.37 -0.78
N PRO A 54 5.55 -4.29 -1.71
CA PRO A 54 5.98 -3.90 -3.06
C PRO A 54 4.98 -2.97 -3.72
N PHE A 55 5.46 -1.99 -4.48
CA PHE A 55 4.60 -1.00 -5.11
C PHE A 55 5.18 -0.51 -6.42
N ARG A 56 4.31 0.12 -7.21
CA ARG A 56 4.70 0.86 -8.41
C ARG A 56 4.56 2.35 -8.11
N SER A 57 5.49 3.14 -8.64
CA SER A 57 5.41 4.59 -8.55
C SER A 57 5.37 5.19 -9.95
N GLU A 58 4.58 6.23 -10.12
CA GLU A 58 4.43 6.94 -11.38
C GLU A 58 4.50 8.45 -11.11
N GLU A 59 5.43 9.12 -11.80
CA GLU A 59 5.52 10.58 -11.72
C GLU A 59 4.49 11.20 -12.64
N GLN A 60 3.73 12.15 -12.12
CA GLN A 60 2.77 12.91 -12.90
C GLN A 60 3.13 14.38 -12.87
N LYS A 61 3.12 15.03 -14.05
CA LYS A 61 3.27 16.48 -14.14
C LYS A 61 1.91 17.12 -13.91
N ARG A 62 1.84 18.02 -12.94
CA ARG A 62 0.65 18.85 -12.74
C ARG A 62 0.67 20.02 -13.72
N LYS A 63 -0.52 20.62 -13.92
CA LYS A 63 -0.69 21.79 -14.80
C LYS A 63 0.13 23.00 -14.34
N ASP A 64 0.50 23.06 -13.06
CA ASP A 64 1.30 24.14 -12.47
C ASP A 64 2.81 23.88 -12.58
N GLY A 65 3.21 22.81 -13.26
CA GLY A 65 4.62 22.44 -13.43
C GLY A 65 5.22 21.66 -12.27
N MET A 66 4.47 21.42 -11.21
CA MET A 66 4.93 20.62 -10.08
C MET A 66 4.80 19.12 -10.38
N LYS A 67 5.80 18.35 -9.95
CA LYS A 67 5.77 16.90 -10.09
C LYS A 67 5.12 16.29 -8.85
N SER A 68 4.19 15.36 -9.06
CA SER A 68 3.65 14.54 -7.98
C SER A 68 3.91 13.07 -8.28
N THR A 69 4.10 12.27 -7.23
CA THR A 69 4.31 10.83 -7.38
C THR A 69 3.04 10.11 -6.94
N LYS A 70 2.56 9.22 -7.81
CA LYS A 70 1.42 8.37 -7.52
C LYS A 70 1.94 6.98 -7.17
N TYR A 71 1.55 6.46 -6.02
CA TYR A 71 1.92 5.11 -5.57
C TYR A 71 0.76 4.16 -5.79
N GLN A 72 1.07 2.97 -6.30
CA GLN A 72 0.09 1.94 -6.57
C GLN A 72 0.50 0.64 -5.88
N PHE A 73 -0.38 0.13 -5.01
CA PHE A 73 -0.15 -1.09 -4.25
C PHE A 73 -1.21 -2.11 -4.63
N ASN A 74 -0.78 -3.29 -5.07
CA ASN A 74 -1.70 -4.39 -5.34
C ASN A 74 -2.17 -5.00 -4.01
N ILE A 75 -3.47 -5.31 -3.89
CA ILE A 75 -4.03 -5.84 -2.64
C ILE A 75 -3.40 -7.18 -2.25
N PHE A 76 -2.98 -8.00 -3.21
CA PHE A 76 -2.32 -9.28 -2.92
C PHE A 76 -0.93 -9.05 -2.31
N ASP A 77 -0.19 -8.06 -2.78
CA ASP A 77 1.11 -7.69 -2.22
C ASP A 77 0.97 -7.15 -0.79
N ILE A 78 -0.06 -6.35 -0.54
CA ILE A 78 -0.36 -5.84 0.80
C ILE A 78 -0.68 -7.00 1.75
N ALA A 79 -1.53 -7.93 1.30
CA ALA A 79 -1.92 -9.09 2.10
C ALA A 79 -0.74 -9.98 2.42
N GLU A 80 0.12 -10.24 1.43
CA GLU A 80 1.32 -11.05 1.61
C GLU A 80 2.28 -10.38 2.59
N PHE A 81 2.47 -9.08 2.47
CA PHE A 81 3.30 -8.30 3.38
C PHE A 81 2.82 -8.41 4.84
N LEU A 82 1.52 -8.25 5.06
CA LEU A 82 0.94 -8.34 6.39
C LEU A 82 0.96 -9.77 6.96
N ALA A 83 0.85 -10.77 6.10
CA ALA A 83 0.89 -12.17 6.53
C ALA A 83 2.28 -12.60 6.99
N LYS A 84 3.34 -11.96 6.49
CA LYS A 84 4.73 -12.26 6.87
C LYS A 84 5.16 -11.61 8.19
N ASN A 85 4.43 -10.61 8.63
CA ASN A 85 4.79 -9.85 9.85
C ASN A 85 3.96 -10.29 11.07
#